data_ade796ff093adf1fbfb9ca6a6dfc1f16
#
_entry.id   ade796ff093adf1fbfb9ca6a6dfc1f16
#
_cell.length_a   1.000
_cell.length_b   1.000
_cell.length_c   1.000
_cell.angle_alpha   90.00
_cell.angle_beta   90.00
_cell.angle_gamma   90.00
#
_symmetry.space_group_name_H-M   'P 1'
#
loop_
_entity.id
_entity.type
_entity.pdbx_description
1 polymer ?
#
loop_
_entity_poly.entity_id
_entity_poly.type
_entity_poly.pdbx_seq_one_letter_code
_entity_poly.pdbx_strand_id
1 'polypeptide(L)'
;MDSQYVEIRGYVTEARDHHLTLLMQGGKIDVEFEPNPLDDLGSFVNAVVRIRGCMFAKWDLSTLLVTPDHPLWFGNSTICEDIPPPPDFFNARKMQAREMMQFNASANFFQRIKVSGQVLAGDEQTYYCAEDGFGFRVELAKPEKLNPGDEVEVVGMVELNSASPTLREAVVRKTGQAPLPAPQSFAFNATNVVPDITRVRMEGLLLDVKDNVGERELNIQSGMRVIPAILRGKDYMRAQWQVGSRLQVTGVLVDL
;
A
#
# COMPACT_ATOMS: atom_id res chain seq x y z
N MET A 1 -3.34 -3.70 27.48
CA MET A 1 -3.55 -2.24 27.76
C MET A 1 -5.03 -1.90 27.97
N ASP A 2 -5.91 -2.88 28.07
CA ASP A 2 -7.34 -2.63 28.26
C ASP A 2 -7.61 -1.91 29.59
N SER A 3 -8.59 -0.99 29.60
CA SER A 3 -8.96 -0.15 30.75
C SER A 3 -7.81 0.72 31.31
N GLN A 4 -6.85 1.09 30.48
CA GLN A 4 -5.75 1.98 30.86
C GLN A 4 -5.90 3.35 30.22
N TYR A 5 -5.43 4.38 30.93
CA TYR A 5 -5.28 5.71 30.35
C TYR A 5 -4.04 5.73 29.46
N VAL A 6 -4.23 5.95 28.18
CA VAL A 6 -3.18 5.87 27.16
C VAL A 6 -3.16 7.12 26.26
N GLU A 7 -2.04 7.32 25.60
CA GLU A 7 -1.92 8.25 24.49
C GLU A 7 -1.58 7.46 23.23
N ILE A 8 -2.34 7.68 22.16
CA ILE A 8 -2.03 7.19 20.82
C ILE A 8 -1.81 8.36 19.87
N ARG A 9 -0.97 8.16 18.87
CA ARG A 9 -0.67 9.14 17.83
C ARG A 9 -0.88 8.49 16.47
N GLY A 10 -1.70 9.11 15.62
CA GLY A 10 -2.03 8.56 14.31
C GLY A 10 -2.36 9.64 13.29
N TYR A 11 -2.23 9.28 12.02
CA TYR A 11 -2.71 10.09 10.90
C TYR A 11 -4.16 9.72 10.62
N VAL A 12 -5.05 10.71 10.60
CA VAL A 12 -6.49 10.49 10.36
C VAL A 12 -6.73 10.28 8.87
N THR A 13 -7.11 9.06 8.51
CA THR A 13 -7.45 8.71 7.12
C THR A 13 -8.93 8.94 6.83
N GLU A 14 -9.79 8.75 7.81
CA GLU A 14 -11.22 8.89 7.70
C GLU A 14 -11.84 9.31 9.03
N ALA A 15 -12.94 10.08 8.95
CA ALA A 15 -13.77 10.43 10.08
C ALA A 15 -15.26 10.18 9.73
N ARG A 16 -15.99 9.53 10.62
CA ARG A 16 -17.43 9.26 10.50
C ARG A 16 -18.09 9.38 11.85
N ASP A 17 -19.11 10.22 11.97
CA ASP A 17 -19.84 10.45 13.22
C ASP A 17 -18.87 10.62 14.41
N HIS A 18 -18.79 9.63 15.28
CA HIS A 18 -17.91 9.58 16.46
C HIS A 18 -16.75 8.60 16.31
N HIS A 19 -16.37 8.25 15.07
CA HIS A 19 -15.26 7.34 14.75
C HIS A 19 -14.16 8.05 13.96
N LEU A 20 -12.92 7.68 14.25
CA LEU A 20 -11.75 8.01 13.43
C LEU A 20 -11.03 6.73 13.01
N THR A 21 -10.65 6.65 11.73
CA THR A 21 -9.69 5.66 11.27
C THR A 21 -8.30 6.30 11.26
N LEU A 22 -7.39 5.72 12.02
CA LEU A 22 -6.02 6.22 12.17
C LEU A 22 -5.02 5.28 11.48
N LEU A 23 -4.16 5.83 10.64
CA LEU A 23 -2.95 5.15 10.21
C LEU A 23 -1.86 5.33 11.27
N MET A 24 -1.34 4.23 11.76
CA MET A 24 -0.22 4.16 12.70
C MET A 24 0.93 3.33 12.11
N GLN A 25 2.08 3.33 12.75
CA GLN A 25 3.13 2.40 12.41
C GLN A 25 2.66 0.97 12.67
N GLY A 26 2.54 0.17 11.61
CA GLY A 26 2.03 -1.21 11.69
C GLY A 26 0.60 -1.41 11.18
N GLY A 27 -0.12 -0.35 10.79
CA GLY A 27 -1.43 -0.50 10.15
C GLY A 27 -2.46 0.55 10.54
N LYS A 28 -3.69 0.30 10.11
CA LYS A 28 -4.85 1.15 10.45
C LYS A 28 -5.57 0.59 11.67
N ILE A 29 -6.06 1.50 12.50
CA ILE A 29 -6.96 1.19 13.62
C ILE A 29 -8.17 2.10 13.56
N ASP A 30 -9.32 1.58 13.96
CA ASP A 30 -10.53 2.35 14.17
C ASP A 30 -10.68 2.70 15.64
N VAL A 31 -11.03 3.94 15.91
CA VAL A 31 -11.21 4.50 17.24
C VAL A 31 -12.61 5.09 17.34
N GLU A 32 -13.34 4.72 18.37
CA GLU A 32 -14.68 5.20 18.67
C GLU A 32 -14.66 6.06 19.95
N PHE A 33 -15.39 7.16 19.93
CA PHE A 33 -15.52 8.11 21.04
C PHE A 33 -16.94 8.19 21.57
N GLU A 34 -17.10 8.72 22.78
CA GLU A 34 -18.41 9.11 23.25
C GLU A 34 -19.01 10.18 22.33
N PRO A 35 -20.27 9.99 21.88
CA PRO A 35 -20.92 10.96 21.03
C PRO A 35 -20.99 12.34 21.71
N ASN A 36 -20.35 13.34 21.11
CA ASN A 36 -20.44 14.73 21.53
C ASN A 36 -20.86 15.58 20.31
N PRO A 37 -22.06 16.19 20.32
CA PRO A 37 -22.57 16.96 19.19
C PRO A 37 -21.72 18.19 18.80
N LEU A 38 -20.78 18.58 19.67
CA LEU A 38 -19.89 19.72 19.41
C LEU A 38 -18.57 19.32 18.74
N ASP A 39 -18.30 18.01 18.60
CA ASP A 39 -17.05 17.53 18.04
C ASP A 39 -17.17 17.40 16.52
N ASP A 40 -16.49 18.27 15.79
CA ASP A 40 -16.29 18.13 14.33
C ASP A 40 -15.04 17.29 14.05
N LEU A 41 -15.20 15.96 14.16
CA LEU A 41 -14.11 15.01 13.86
C LEU A 41 -13.66 15.10 12.39
N GLY A 42 -14.51 15.57 11.48
CA GLY A 42 -14.20 15.75 10.07
C GLY A 42 -13.06 16.75 9.82
N SER A 43 -12.89 17.72 10.72
CA SER A 43 -11.80 18.69 10.64
C SER A 43 -10.41 18.09 10.80
N PHE A 44 -10.30 16.91 11.43
CA PHE A 44 -9.02 16.20 11.63
C PHE A 44 -8.63 15.32 10.44
N VAL A 45 -9.47 15.15 9.42
CA VAL A 45 -9.10 14.34 8.25
C VAL A 45 -7.84 14.90 7.59
N ASN A 46 -6.86 14.03 7.33
CA ASN A 46 -5.52 14.36 6.85
C ASN A 46 -4.58 15.04 7.87
N ALA A 47 -5.01 15.23 9.11
CA ALA A 47 -4.13 15.66 10.21
C ALA A 47 -3.44 14.48 10.89
N VAL A 48 -2.36 14.75 11.61
CA VAL A 48 -1.84 13.84 12.64
C VAL A 48 -2.38 14.31 13.98
N VAL A 49 -3.02 13.40 14.70
CA VAL A 49 -3.63 13.68 15.99
C VAL A 49 -2.97 12.87 17.11
N ARG A 50 -3.04 13.40 18.32
CA ARG A 50 -2.81 12.69 19.58
C ARG A 50 -4.12 12.55 20.32
N ILE A 51 -4.47 11.32 20.65
CA ILE A 51 -5.68 10.97 21.38
C ILE A 51 -5.26 10.45 22.75
N ARG A 52 -5.79 11.05 23.79
CA ARG A 52 -5.61 10.63 25.18
C ARG A 52 -6.94 10.22 25.76
N GLY A 53 -6.97 9.11 26.49
CA GLY A 53 -8.20 8.65 27.11
C GLY A 53 -8.05 7.26 27.71
N CYS A 54 -9.12 6.79 28.35
CA CYS A 54 -9.21 5.41 28.79
C CYS A 54 -9.58 4.53 27.60
N MET A 55 -8.67 3.65 27.21
CA MET A 55 -8.85 2.77 26.08
C MET A 55 -9.50 1.46 26.52
N PHE A 56 -10.52 1.04 25.78
CA PHE A 56 -11.21 -0.23 25.97
C PHE A 56 -11.24 -1.00 24.65
N ALA A 57 -10.84 -2.27 24.71
CA ALA A 57 -10.93 -3.18 23.57
C ALA A 57 -12.16 -4.09 23.75
N LYS A 58 -12.77 -4.47 22.65
CA LYS A 58 -13.83 -5.48 22.69
C LYS A 58 -13.20 -6.87 22.73
N TRP A 59 -13.60 -7.66 23.70
CA TRP A 59 -13.12 -9.02 23.90
C TRP A 59 -14.15 -10.04 23.44
N ASP A 60 -13.71 -11.07 22.78
CA ASP A 60 -14.49 -12.30 22.61
C ASP A 60 -14.37 -13.10 23.93
N LEU A 61 -15.47 -13.20 24.64
CA LEU A 61 -15.51 -13.88 25.94
C LEU A 61 -15.28 -15.39 25.83
N SER A 62 -15.45 -15.99 24.66
CA SER A 62 -15.24 -17.42 24.44
C SER A 62 -13.76 -17.77 24.23
N THR A 63 -13.03 -16.92 23.55
CA THR A 63 -11.61 -17.11 23.22
C THR A 63 -10.66 -16.31 24.12
N LEU A 64 -11.18 -15.33 24.87
CA LEU A 64 -10.43 -14.36 25.65
C LEU A 64 -9.42 -13.56 24.80
N LEU A 65 -9.71 -13.38 23.54
CA LEU A 65 -8.91 -12.57 22.62
C LEU A 65 -9.62 -11.25 22.29
N VAL A 66 -8.83 -10.22 22.01
CA VAL A 66 -9.35 -8.96 21.45
C VAL A 66 -9.92 -9.23 20.08
N THR A 67 -11.13 -8.73 19.83
CA THR A 67 -11.80 -8.87 18.52
C THR A 67 -11.19 -7.85 17.56
N PRO A 68 -10.44 -8.27 16.52
CA PRO A 68 -9.65 -7.35 15.69
C PRO A 68 -10.50 -6.43 14.81
N ASP A 69 -11.74 -6.82 14.52
CA ASP A 69 -12.65 -6.11 13.60
C ASP A 69 -13.55 -5.06 14.31
N HIS A 70 -13.25 -4.76 15.57
CA HIS A 70 -14.01 -3.76 16.33
C HIS A 70 -13.14 -2.55 16.68
N PRO A 71 -13.71 -1.32 16.61
CA PRO A 71 -13.01 -0.12 16.98
C PRO A 71 -12.58 -0.16 18.46
N LEU A 72 -11.45 0.47 18.75
CA LEU A 72 -11.03 0.73 20.13
C LEU A 72 -11.87 1.89 20.67
N TRP A 73 -12.59 1.64 21.76
CA TRP A 73 -13.38 2.69 22.38
C TRP A 73 -12.54 3.53 23.35
N PHE A 74 -12.67 4.85 23.26
CA PHE A 74 -11.97 5.80 24.12
C PHE A 74 -12.98 6.62 24.95
N GLY A 75 -13.02 6.36 26.25
CA GLY A 75 -13.80 7.15 27.20
C GLY A 75 -12.98 8.29 27.81
N ASN A 76 -13.68 9.37 28.17
CA ASN A 76 -13.05 10.56 28.76
C ASN A 76 -11.82 11.04 27.97
N SER A 77 -12.00 11.17 26.65
CA SER A 77 -10.90 11.38 25.72
C SER A 77 -10.71 12.86 25.38
N THR A 78 -9.47 13.20 25.04
CA THR A 78 -9.08 14.48 24.43
C THR A 78 -8.36 14.20 23.13
N ILE A 79 -8.73 14.94 22.07
CA ILE A 79 -8.08 14.90 20.76
C ILE A 79 -7.34 16.22 20.57
N CYS A 80 -6.05 16.13 20.26
CA CYS A 80 -5.22 17.29 19.95
C CYS A 80 -4.62 17.12 18.55
N GLU A 81 -4.77 18.13 17.72
CA GLU A 81 -4.04 18.21 16.45
C GLU A 81 -2.54 18.40 16.73
N ASP A 82 -1.72 17.53 16.17
CA ASP A 82 -0.26 17.54 16.33
C ASP A 82 0.42 18.08 15.08
N ILE A 83 -0.09 17.68 13.90
CA ILE A 83 0.32 18.20 12.59
C ILE A 83 -0.96 18.48 11.80
N PRO A 84 -1.20 19.73 11.37
CA PRO A 84 -2.40 20.08 10.62
C PRO A 84 -2.42 19.42 9.23
N PRO A 85 -3.62 19.27 8.64
CA PRO A 85 -3.72 18.81 7.27
C PRO A 85 -2.97 19.76 6.33
N PRO A 86 -2.16 19.24 5.39
CA PRO A 86 -1.43 20.10 4.46
C PRO A 86 -2.40 20.83 3.53
N PRO A 87 -2.21 22.13 3.28
CA PRO A 87 -3.06 22.90 2.37
C PRO A 87 -2.94 22.40 0.91
N ASP A 88 -1.79 21.85 0.55
CA ASP A 88 -1.53 21.19 -0.73
C ASP A 88 -0.52 20.07 -0.51
N PHE A 89 -0.92 18.84 -0.82
CA PHE A 89 -0.05 17.66 -0.70
C PHE A 89 1.18 17.75 -1.60
N PHE A 90 1.06 18.36 -2.78
CA PHE A 90 2.16 18.43 -3.75
C PHE A 90 3.24 19.46 -3.40
N ASN A 91 3.08 20.22 -2.32
CA ASN A 91 4.15 21.02 -1.72
C ASN A 91 5.11 20.21 -0.85
N ALA A 92 4.89 18.90 -0.68
CA ALA A 92 5.80 18.02 0.04
C ALA A 92 7.22 18.03 -0.56
N ARG A 93 8.22 17.77 0.30
CA ARG A 93 9.64 17.69 -0.11
C ARG A 93 9.81 16.65 -1.22
N LYS A 94 10.41 17.06 -2.34
CA LYS A 94 10.78 16.13 -3.41
C LYS A 94 11.97 15.27 -2.97
N MET A 95 11.89 13.97 -3.27
CA MET A 95 12.91 12.95 -2.98
C MET A 95 12.98 12.01 -4.18
N GLN A 96 14.16 11.43 -4.44
CA GLN A 96 14.29 10.35 -5.42
C GLN A 96 13.85 9.02 -4.82
N ALA A 97 13.30 8.13 -5.63
CA ALA A 97 12.80 6.82 -5.16
C ALA A 97 13.88 6.02 -4.41
N ARG A 98 15.11 6.00 -4.91
CA ARG A 98 16.25 5.31 -4.25
C ARG A 98 16.62 5.87 -2.88
N GLU A 99 16.32 7.15 -2.61
CA GLU A 99 16.62 7.78 -1.33
C GLU A 99 15.63 7.36 -0.24
N MET A 100 14.46 6.84 -0.62
CA MET A 100 13.47 6.34 0.34
C MET A 100 14.03 5.22 1.21
N MET A 101 14.90 4.36 0.66
CA MET A 101 15.55 3.28 1.44
C MET A 101 16.53 3.81 2.50
N GLN A 102 16.99 5.05 2.38
CA GLN A 102 17.85 5.73 3.36
C GLN A 102 17.03 6.54 4.37
N PHE A 103 15.72 6.68 4.13
CA PHE A 103 14.82 7.43 4.98
C PHE A 103 14.55 6.69 6.29
N ASN A 104 14.79 7.34 7.42
CA ASN A 104 14.45 6.78 8.73
C ASN A 104 12.96 6.98 9.02
N ALA A 105 12.14 6.06 8.53
CA ALA A 105 10.69 6.12 8.70
C ALA A 105 10.25 6.06 10.18
N SER A 106 11.03 5.43 11.05
CA SER A 106 10.71 5.36 12.48
C SER A 106 10.89 6.69 13.21
N ALA A 107 11.76 7.56 12.72
CA ALA A 107 11.97 8.89 13.30
C ALA A 107 10.89 9.89 12.89
N ASN A 108 10.24 9.70 11.72
CA ASN A 108 9.27 10.64 11.17
C ASN A 108 8.24 9.97 10.25
N PHE A 109 7.57 8.93 10.76
CA PHE A 109 6.61 8.11 10.00
C PHE A 109 5.53 8.94 9.28
N PHE A 110 5.08 10.04 9.89
CA PHE A 110 4.01 10.87 9.33
C PHE A 110 4.49 11.94 8.34
N GLN A 111 5.80 11.99 8.05
CA GLN A 111 6.31 12.93 7.06
C GLN A 111 5.98 12.46 5.64
N ARG A 112 5.26 13.31 4.90
CA ARG A 112 5.01 13.08 3.48
C ARG A 112 6.20 13.50 2.64
N ILE A 113 6.48 12.71 1.62
CA ILE A 113 7.45 13.03 0.57
C ILE A 113 6.77 12.98 -0.78
N LYS A 114 7.37 13.66 -1.76
CA LYS A 114 6.96 13.63 -3.16
C LYS A 114 8.02 12.91 -3.99
N VAL A 115 7.59 11.89 -4.75
CA VAL A 115 8.44 11.11 -5.65
C VAL A 115 7.83 11.15 -7.05
N SER A 116 8.67 11.21 -8.07
CA SER A 116 8.26 11.04 -9.46
C SER A 116 8.47 9.58 -9.87
N GLY A 117 7.70 9.09 -10.85
CA GLY A 117 7.89 7.74 -11.37
C GLY A 117 6.99 7.42 -12.53
N GLN A 118 7.22 6.27 -13.13
CA GLN A 118 6.36 5.70 -14.16
C GLN A 118 5.60 4.51 -13.59
N VAL A 119 4.30 4.44 -13.86
CA VAL A 119 3.44 3.29 -13.51
C VAL A 119 3.83 2.10 -14.38
N LEU A 120 4.23 1.01 -13.75
CA LEU A 120 4.57 -0.25 -14.42
C LEU A 120 3.38 -1.21 -14.48
N ALA A 121 2.65 -1.32 -13.37
CA ALA A 121 1.45 -2.14 -13.21
C ALA A 121 0.68 -1.69 -11.96
N GLY A 122 -0.53 -2.21 -11.79
CA GLY A 122 -1.32 -2.01 -10.56
C GLY A 122 -2.80 -2.22 -10.79
N ASP A 123 -3.55 -1.97 -9.75
CA ASP A 123 -5.01 -1.90 -9.74
C ASP A 123 -5.46 -0.52 -9.23
N GLU A 124 -6.75 -0.33 -9.03
CA GLU A 124 -7.30 1.00 -8.66
C GLU A 124 -6.77 1.58 -7.34
N GLN A 125 -6.15 0.79 -6.49
CA GLN A 125 -5.69 1.21 -5.16
C GLN A 125 -4.20 1.00 -4.94
N THR A 126 -3.60 0.00 -5.58
CA THR A 126 -2.18 -0.34 -5.41
C THR A 126 -1.46 -0.30 -6.75
N TYR A 127 -0.40 0.48 -6.84
CA TYR A 127 0.42 0.60 -8.04
C TYR A 127 1.89 0.29 -7.75
N TYR A 128 2.54 -0.28 -8.75
CA TYR A 128 3.96 -0.53 -8.79
C TYR A 128 4.58 0.46 -9.77
N CYS A 129 5.42 1.34 -9.25
CA CYS A 129 6.05 2.41 -9.99
C CYS A 129 7.56 2.28 -9.98
N ALA A 130 8.24 2.91 -10.94
CA ALA A 130 9.69 3.00 -10.94
C ALA A 130 10.17 4.40 -11.35
N GLU A 131 11.26 4.86 -10.73
CA GLU A 131 12.04 6.03 -11.10
C GLU A 131 13.48 5.58 -11.37
N ASP A 132 14.00 5.82 -12.57
CA ASP A 132 15.37 5.46 -12.97
C ASP A 132 15.75 4.00 -12.67
N GLY A 133 14.80 3.08 -12.86
CA GLY A 133 15.00 1.65 -12.62
C GLY A 133 14.89 1.21 -11.14
N PHE A 134 14.60 2.13 -10.23
CA PHE A 134 14.32 1.81 -8.84
C PHE A 134 12.80 1.73 -8.60
N GLY A 135 12.35 0.54 -8.17
CA GLY A 135 10.94 0.24 -7.95
C GLY A 135 10.42 0.69 -6.57
N PHE A 136 9.17 1.10 -6.52
CA PHE A 136 8.45 1.40 -5.27
C PHE A 136 6.96 1.12 -5.41
N ARG A 137 6.32 0.78 -4.29
CA ARG A 137 4.88 0.53 -4.20
C ARG A 137 4.16 1.82 -3.81
N VAL A 138 2.96 2.00 -4.34
CA VAL A 138 2.08 3.13 -4.04
C VAL A 138 0.74 2.57 -3.59
N GLU A 139 0.30 2.92 -2.39
CA GLU A 139 -1.03 2.63 -1.88
C GLU A 139 -1.81 3.93 -1.77
N LEU A 140 -2.79 4.09 -2.65
CA LEU A 140 -3.57 5.32 -2.74
C LEU A 140 -4.54 5.48 -1.58
N ALA A 141 -4.69 6.70 -1.09
CA ALA A 141 -5.71 7.06 -0.09
C ALA A 141 -7.14 6.89 -0.64
N LYS A 142 -7.31 7.13 -1.94
CA LYS A 142 -8.57 6.94 -2.67
C LYS A 142 -8.29 6.23 -3.97
N PRO A 143 -9.16 5.29 -4.40
CA PRO A 143 -9.01 4.63 -5.68
C PRO A 143 -8.93 5.64 -6.84
N GLU A 144 -7.93 5.48 -7.70
CA GLU A 144 -7.75 6.29 -8.90
C GLU A 144 -7.22 5.41 -10.03
N LYS A 145 -7.74 5.58 -11.22
CA LYS A 145 -7.36 4.76 -12.37
C LYS A 145 -6.13 5.32 -13.08
N LEU A 146 -5.02 4.61 -12.97
CA LEU A 146 -3.79 4.85 -13.72
C LEU A 146 -3.55 3.69 -14.70
N ASN A 147 -2.84 3.98 -15.78
CA ASN A 147 -2.49 2.98 -16.78
C ASN A 147 -0.97 2.75 -16.77
N PRO A 148 -0.52 1.53 -17.12
CA PRO A 148 0.89 1.28 -17.35
C PRO A 148 1.46 2.25 -18.40
N GLY A 149 2.60 2.87 -18.08
CA GLY A 149 3.22 3.91 -18.90
C GLY A 149 2.88 5.35 -18.47
N ASP A 150 1.90 5.55 -17.60
CA ASP A 150 1.62 6.89 -17.05
C ASP A 150 2.81 7.37 -16.22
N GLU A 151 3.25 8.60 -16.48
CA GLU A 151 4.22 9.31 -15.64
C GLU A 151 3.44 10.05 -14.55
N VAL A 152 3.90 9.92 -13.31
CA VAL A 152 3.19 10.42 -12.14
C VAL A 152 4.12 11.12 -11.15
N GLU A 153 3.57 12.10 -10.44
CA GLU A 153 4.06 12.55 -9.15
C GLU A 153 3.19 11.95 -8.06
N VAL A 154 3.81 11.33 -7.08
CA VAL A 154 3.15 10.65 -5.97
C VAL A 154 3.60 11.32 -4.66
N VAL A 155 2.64 11.64 -3.81
CA VAL A 155 2.92 12.16 -2.46
C VAL A 155 2.33 11.22 -1.43
N GLY A 156 3.15 10.68 -0.55
CA GLY A 156 2.72 9.73 0.47
C GLY A 156 3.69 9.65 1.66
N MET A 157 3.33 8.84 2.65
CA MET A 157 4.18 8.52 3.79
C MET A 157 4.98 7.26 3.49
N VAL A 158 6.29 7.28 3.80
CA VAL A 158 7.18 6.15 3.51
C VAL A 158 7.04 5.07 4.56
N GLU A 159 6.83 3.84 4.11
CA GLU A 159 6.88 2.63 4.92
C GLU A 159 7.91 1.65 4.33
N LEU A 160 8.78 1.10 5.19
CA LEU A 160 9.88 0.21 4.82
C LEU A 160 9.68 -1.20 5.43
N ASN A 161 8.57 -1.84 5.09
CA ASN A 161 8.21 -3.17 5.64
C ASN A 161 8.49 -4.33 4.67
N SER A 162 8.92 -4.03 3.45
CA SER A 162 9.20 -5.01 2.39
C SER A 162 10.54 -4.72 1.70
N ALA A 163 10.90 -5.53 0.72
CA ALA A 163 12.11 -5.35 -0.09
C ALA A 163 12.15 -4.00 -0.83
N SER A 164 10.98 -3.46 -1.17
CA SER A 164 10.82 -2.14 -1.79
C SER A 164 10.03 -1.19 -0.90
N PRO A 165 10.32 0.12 -0.92
CA PRO A 165 9.58 1.09 -0.14
C PRO A 165 8.14 1.23 -0.64
N THR A 166 7.22 1.47 0.29
CA THR A 166 5.81 1.75 0.02
C THR A 166 5.46 3.18 0.39
N LEU A 167 4.79 3.90 -0.50
CA LEU A 167 4.16 5.18 -0.20
C LEU A 167 2.70 4.93 0.21
N ARG A 168 2.41 5.12 1.50
CA ARG A 168 1.08 4.92 2.11
C ARG A 168 0.27 6.19 2.08
N GLU A 169 -1.07 6.03 2.05
CA GLU A 169 -2.02 7.16 1.98
C GLU A 169 -1.64 8.15 0.90
N ALA A 170 -1.26 7.61 -0.26
CA ALA A 170 -0.71 8.39 -1.33
C ALA A 170 -1.80 9.13 -2.11
N VAL A 171 -1.45 10.33 -2.56
CA VAL A 171 -2.17 11.06 -3.60
C VAL A 171 -1.29 11.14 -4.83
N VAL A 172 -1.89 11.04 -6.00
CA VAL A 172 -1.17 10.97 -7.27
C VAL A 172 -1.62 12.09 -8.20
N ARG A 173 -0.69 12.54 -9.04
CA ARG A 173 -0.98 13.46 -10.14
C ARG A 173 -0.27 12.94 -11.39
N LYS A 174 -1.04 12.66 -12.44
CA LYS A 174 -0.49 12.31 -13.75
C LYS A 174 0.21 13.53 -14.35
N THR A 175 1.46 13.36 -14.79
CA THR A 175 2.29 14.41 -15.39
C THR A 175 2.56 14.18 -16.86
N GLY A 176 2.46 12.93 -17.32
CA GLY A 176 2.72 12.55 -18.70
C GLY A 176 2.40 11.10 -18.99
N GLN A 177 2.94 10.61 -20.09
CA GLN A 177 2.92 9.21 -20.49
C GLN A 177 4.14 8.91 -21.33
N ALA A 178 4.80 7.79 -21.07
CA ALA A 178 5.96 7.31 -21.82
C ALA A 178 5.86 5.80 -22.08
N PRO A 179 6.55 5.28 -23.09
CA PRO A 179 6.66 3.85 -23.31
C PRO A 179 7.21 3.13 -22.06
N LEU A 180 6.66 1.96 -21.77
CA LEU A 180 7.18 1.13 -20.68
C LEU A 180 8.63 0.72 -20.93
N PRO A 181 9.47 0.60 -19.90
CA PRO A 181 10.84 0.12 -20.05
C PRO A 181 10.85 -1.29 -20.64
N ALA A 182 11.88 -1.61 -21.41
CA ALA A 182 12.05 -2.95 -21.94
C ALA A 182 12.13 -3.97 -20.80
N PRO A 183 11.40 -5.11 -20.89
CA PRO A 183 11.44 -6.10 -19.82
C PRO A 183 12.82 -6.77 -19.76
N GLN A 184 13.36 -6.92 -18.55
CA GLN A 184 14.57 -7.68 -18.33
C GLN A 184 14.28 -9.18 -18.44
N SER A 185 15.20 -9.96 -19.07
CA SER A 185 15.07 -11.41 -19.08
C SER A 185 15.28 -11.96 -17.66
N PHE A 186 14.31 -12.72 -17.20
CA PHE A 186 14.32 -13.29 -15.87
C PHE A 186 14.33 -14.83 -15.94
N ALA A 187 15.35 -15.42 -15.34
CA ALA A 187 15.42 -16.86 -15.13
C ALA A 187 15.86 -17.11 -13.67
N PHE A 188 15.18 -18.01 -12.98
CA PHE A 188 15.56 -18.41 -11.63
C PHE A 188 16.84 -19.25 -11.67
N ASN A 189 17.99 -18.59 -11.70
CA ASN A 189 19.29 -19.18 -11.44
C ASN A 189 19.99 -18.37 -10.35
N ALA A 190 20.92 -18.97 -9.64
CA ALA A 190 21.60 -18.38 -8.49
C ALA A 190 22.39 -17.09 -8.79
N THR A 191 22.52 -16.71 -10.05
CA THR A 191 23.32 -15.56 -10.51
C THR A 191 22.48 -14.36 -10.94
N ASN A 192 21.17 -14.52 -11.12
CA ASN A 192 20.29 -13.44 -11.59
C ASN A 192 19.52 -12.81 -10.42
N VAL A 193 20.10 -11.78 -9.83
CA VAL A 193 19.40 -10.93 -8.84
C VAL A 193 18.75 -9.79 -9.61
N VAL A 194 17.44 -9.89 -9.82
CA VAL A 194 16.65 -8.79 -10.38
C VAL A 194 16.03 -8.03 -9.20
N PRO A 195 16.15 -6.70 -9.17
CA PRO A 195 15.51 -5.90 -8.12
C PRO A 195 13.99 -6.10 -8.09
N ASP A 196 13.42 -5.98 -6.91
CA ASP A 196 11.97 -5.96 -6.73
C ASP A 196 11.33 -4.81 -7.52
N ILE A 197 10.06 -4.98 -7.91
CA ILE A 197 9.28 -4.02 -8.74
C ILE A 197 10.00 -3.68 -10.06
N THR A 198 10.56 -4.71 -10.69
CA THR A 198 11.17 -4.60 -12.02
C THR A 198 10.29 -5.25 -13.08
N ARG A 199 10.19 -4.62 -14.24
CA ARG A 199 9.50 -5.24 -15.39
C ARG A 199 10.36 -6.34 -15.97
N VAL A 200 9.83 -7.57 -15.95
CA VAL A 200 10.55 -8.78 -16.36
C VAL A 200 9.80 -9.55 -17.44
N ARG A 201 10.56 -10.37 -18.17
CA ARG A 201 10.05 -11.39 -19.09
C ARG A 201 10.63 -12.74 -18.69
N MET A 202 9.77 -13.71 -18.48
CA MET A 202 10.17 -15.09 -18.19
C MET A 202 9.48 -16.10 -19.09
N GLU A 203 10.10 -17.25 -19.26
CA GLU A 203 9.51 -18.42 -19.94
C GLU A 203 9.39 -19.57 -18.95
N GLY A 204 8.32 -20.35 -19.12
CA GLY A 204 8.10 -21.50 -18.26
C GLY A 204 6.97 -22.40 -18.72
N LEU A 205 6.80 -23.50 -18.01
CA LEU A 205 5.74 -24.49 -18.23
C LEU A 205 4.57 -24.17 -17.32
N LEU A 206 3.37 -24.04 -17.88
CA LEU A 206 2.15 -23.84 -17.08
C LEU A 206 1.81 -25.17 -16.37
N LEU A 207 1.83 -25.15 -15.04
CA LEU A 207 1.49 -26.31 -14.22
C LEU A 207 0.04 -26.30 -13.77
N ASP A 208 -0.51 -25.12 -13.48
CA ASP A 208 -1.84 -24.99 -12.91
C ASP A 208 -2.42 -23.61 -13.17
N VAL A 209 -3.75 -23.50 -13.18
CA VAL A 209 -4.52 -22.25 -13.32
C VAL A 209 -5.57 -22.20 -12.22
N LYS A 210 -5.54 -21.15 -11.40
CA LYS A 210 -6.54 -20.92 -10.34
C LYS A 210 -7.30 -19.63 -10.59
N ASP A 211 -8.60 -19.72 -10.58
CA ASP A 211 -9.48 -18.57 -10.69
C ASP A 211 -9.90 -18.10 -9.30
N ASN A 212 -9.53 -16.86 -8.97
CA ASN A 212 -9.94 -16.14 -7.77
C ASN A 212 -10.88 -14.99 -8.14
N VAL A 213 -11.52 -14.39 -7.16
CA VAL A 213 -12.40 -13.24 -7.40
C VAL A 213 -11.57 -12.05 -7.90
N GLY A 214 -11.78 -11.68 -9.18
CA GLY A 214 -11.12 -10.52 -9.80
C GLY A 214 -9.70 -10.77 -10.33
N GLU A 215 -9.12 -11.93 -10.10
CA GLU A 215 -7.77 -12.28 -10.57
C GLU A 215 -7.65 -13.75 -10.95
N ARG A 216 -6.65 -14.06 -11.77
CA ARG A 216 -6.28 -15.42 -12.14
C ARG A 216 -4.82 -15.66 -11.83
N GLU A 217 -4.53 -16.73 -11.10
CA GLU A 217 -3.18 -17.17 -10.78
C GLU A 217 -2.74 -18.27 -11.74
N LEU A 218 -1.60 -18.07 -12.41
CA LEU A 218 -0.93 -19.07 -13.21
C LEU A 218 0.30 -19.57 -12.45
N ASN A 219 0.35 -20.85 -12.13
CA ASN A 219 1.54 -21.47 -11.55
C ASN A 219 2.48 -21.93 -12.67
N ILE A 220 3.60 -21.20 -12.85
CA ILE A 220 4.52 -21.39 -13.97
C ILE A 220 5.84 -21.94 -13.45
N GLN A 221 6.26 -23.10 -13.96
CA GLN A 221 7.57 -23.66 -13.67
C GLN A 221 8.64 -23.02 -14.56
N SER A 222 9.62 -22.36 -13.93
CA SER A 222 10.83 -21.86 -14.58
C SER A 222 12.05 -22.47 -13.89
N GLY A 223 12.76 -23.34 -14.60
CA GLY A 223 13.83 -24.15 -14.01
C GLY A 223 13.28 -25.08 -12.92
N MET A 224 13.85 -24.98 -11.71
CA MET A 224 13.46 -25.82 -10.56
C MET A 224 12.44 -25.15 -9.63
N ARG A 225 11.92 -23.98 -9.99
CA ARG A 225 10.96 -23.23 -9.15
C ARG A 225 9.61 -23.04 -9.84
N VAL A 226 8.56 -22.99 -9.04
CA VAL A 226 7.21 -22.63 -9.45
C VAL A 226 6.97 -21.19 -9.01
N ILE A 227 6.54 -20.36 -9.95
CA ILE A 227 6.30 -18.94 -9.73
C ILE A 227 4.83 -18.66 -10.00
N PRO A 228 4.10 -18.07 -9.05
CA PRO A 228 2.76 -17.60 -9.29
C PRO A 228 2.80 -16.31 -10.11
N ALA A 229 2.13 -16.30 -11.27
CA ALA A 229 1.87 -15.11 -12.06
C ALA A 229 0.42 -14.70 -11.88
N ILE A 230 0.18 -13.53 -11.29
CA ILE A 230 -1.17 -13.02 -11.03
C ILE A 230 -1.59 -12.13 -12.18
N LEU A 231 -2.68 -12.49 -12.81
CA LEU A 231 -3.29 -11.76 -13.93
C LEU A 231 -4.55 -11.04 -13.45
N ARG A 232 -4.58 -9.73 -13.61
CA ARG A 232 -5.74 -8.90 -13.29
C ARG A 232 -6.29 -8.27 -14.56
N GLY A 233 -7.61 -8.12 -14.62
CA GLY A 233 -8.29 -7.52 -15.76
C GLY A 233 -9.16 -8.50 -16.55
N LYS A 234 -10.19 -7.95 -17.22
CA LYS A 234 -11.25 -8.74 -17.88
C LYS A 234 -10.76 -9.59 -19.04
N ASP A 235 -9.71 -9.17 -19.75
CA ASP A 235 -9.21 -9.86 -20.93
C ASP A 235 -8.53 -11.17 -20.57
N TYR A 236 -7.82 -11.22 -19.44
CA TYR A 236 -7.17 -12.45 -18.95
C TYR A 236 -8.16 -13.48 -18.43
N MET A 237 -9.30 -13.05 -17.90
CA MET A 237 -10.34 -13.96 -17.40
C MET A 237 -11.01 -14.78 -18.51
N ARG A 238 -10.92 -14.33 -19.78
CA ARG A 238 -11.49 -15.02 -20.94
C ARG A 238 -10.50 -15.96 -21.63
N ALA A 239 -9.21 -15.81 -21.38
CA ALA A 239 -8.20 -16.63 -22.01
C ALA A 239 -8.23 -18.05 -21.44
N GLN A 240 -8.16 -19.04 -22.32
CA GLN A 240 -8.05 -20.45 -21.95
C GLN A 240 -6.62 -20.91 -22.21
N TRP A 241 -5.92 -21.27 -21.14
CA TRP A 241 -4.58 -21.86 -21.25
C TRP A 241 -4.66 -23.34 -20.89
N GLN A 242 -3.96 -24.17 -21.66
CA GLN A 242 -3.83 -25.59 -21.35
C GLN A 242 -2.65 -25.81 -20.41
N VAL A 243 -2.89 -26.52 -19.31
CA VAL A 243 -1.82 -27.03 -18.44
C VAL A 243 -0.85 -27.88 -19.28
N GLY A 244 0.45 -27.70 -19.06
CA GLY A 244 1.49 -28.29 -19.88
C GLY A 244 1.98 -27.43 -21.06
N SER A 245 1.33 -26.29 -21.34
CA SER A 245 1.80 -25.34 -22.35
C SER A 245 3.03 -24.57 -21.91
N ARG A 246 3.92 -24.26 -22.85
CA ARG A 246 5.00 -23.29 -22.63
C ARG A 246 4.46 -21.88 -22.80
N LEU A 247 4.71 -21.05 -21.81
CA LEU A 247 4.28 -19.65 -21.81
C LEU A 247 5.49 -18.72 -21.74
N GLN A 248 5.39 -17.59 -22.42
CA GLN A 248 6.24 -16.42 -22.18
C GLN A 248 5.38 -15.36 -21.50
N VAL A 249 5.78 -14.97 -20.31
CA VAL A 249 5.05 -13.99 -19.47
C VAL A 249 5.90 -12.74 -19.31
N THR A 250 5.25 -11.58 -19.50
CA THR A 250 5.85 -10.27 -19.19
C THR A 250 5.00 -9.59 -18.13
N GLY A 251 5.63 -9.17 -17.04
CA GLY A 251 4.97 -8.56 -15.89
C GLY A 251 5.93 -7.81 -15.00
N VAL A 252 5.45 -7.40 -13.85
CA VAL A 252 6.27 -6.80 -12.78
C VAL A 252 6.56 -7.86 -11.75
N LEU A 253 7.84 -8.03 -11.43
CA LEU A 253 8.31 -8.92 -10.38
C LEU A 253 8.09 -8.23 -9.03
N VAL A 254 7.43 -8.91 -8.09
CA VAL A 254 7.09 -8.35 -6.78
C VAL A 254 7.33 -9.41 -5.70
N ASP A 255 7.98 -9.00 -4.62
CA ASP A 255 8.15 -9.77 -3.37
C ASP A 255 8.64 -11.22 -3.59
N LEU A 256 9.90 -11.38 -4.00
CA LEU A 256 10.58 -12.69 -4.15
C LEU A 256 11.32 -13.12 -2.89
#